data_d75a83f513cd307ac5a5af091958278d
#
_entry.id   d75a83f513cd307ac5a5af091958278d
#
_cell.length_a   1.000
_cell.length_b   1.000
_cell.length_c   1.000
_cell.angle_alpha   90.00
_cell.angle_beta   90.00
_cell.angle_gamma   90.00
#
_symmetry.space_group_name_H-M   'P 1'
#
loop_
_entity.id
_entity.type
_entity.pdbx_description
1 polymer ?
#
loop_
_entity_poly.entity_id
_entity_poly.type
_entity_poly.pdbx_seq_one_letter_code
_entity_poly.pdbx_strand_id
1 'polypeptide(L)'
;MSKNSGCLALRIKLDDAITYGTARGALRIAKEALRQAENKGLPGEIEYFKGQVELIKENFTSAIEHFDAAIKYNSKDGAAYNDRALCMVELGIIDKALRYFDKGIEVEPDYANIYHNKGWLLNNIGRHSEAVKYFKKALSLEPGRAVTYDNLADALLNLSDYKGSLQAYKKVVSLLKPGCCKQIRRKIIAQIRSLEEKLWKSGL
;
A
#
# COMPACT_ATOMS: atom_id res chain seq x y z
N MET A 1 21.04 20.05 -6.41
CA MET A 1 19.75 19.34 -6.61
C MET A 1 20.07 17.88 -6.89
N SER A 2 19.62 16.95 -6.06
CA SER A 2 19.92 15.50 -6.18
C SER A 2 19.37 14.96 -7.50
N LYS A 3 20.20 14.18 -8.24
CA LYS A 3 19.78 13.50 -9.49
C LYS A 3 18.54 12.61 -9.32
N ASN A 4 18.21 12.23 -8.08
CA ASN A 4 17.10 11.36 -7.73
C ASN A 4 15.74 12.07 -7.49
N SER A 5 15.71 13.41 -7.33
CA SER A 5 14.46 14.10 -6.98
C SER A 5 13.33 13.90 -7.99
N GLY A 6 13.65 13.79 -9.28
CA GLY A 6 12.66 13.56 -10.34
C GLY A 6 12.09 12.13 -10.34
N CYS A 7 12.88 11.13 -9.94
CA CYS A 7 12.41 9.75 -9.85
C CYS A 7 11.51 9.54 -8.64
N LEU A 8 11.80 10.18 -7.51
CA LEU A 8 10.96 10.13 -6.32
C LEU A 8 9.54 10.68 -6.60
N ALA A 9 9.44 11.83 -7.28
CA ALA A 9 8.15 12.38 -7.67
C ALA A 9 7.35 11.44 -8.58
N LEU A 10 8.03 10.69 -9.46
CA LEU A 10 7.39 9.69 -10.31
C LEU A 10 6.98 8.43 -9.54
N ARG A 11 7.75 8.01 -8.54
CA ARG A 11 7.35 6.90 -7.64
C ARG A 11 6.08 7.26 -6.87
N ILE A 12 5.99 8.45 -6.28
CA ILE A 12 4.78 8.94 -5.58
C ILE A 12 3.58 8.98 -6.55
N LYS A 13 3.76 9.56 -7.75
CA LYS A 13 2.69 9.62 -8.75
C LYS A 13 2.24 8.24 -9.22
N LEU A 14 3.15 7.28 -9.30
CA LEU A 14 2.85 5.90 -9.65
C LEU A 14 2.06 5.20 -8.54
N ASP A 15 2.45 5.37 -7.27
CA ASP A 15 1.73 4.83 -6.12
C ASP A 15 0.29 5.36 -6.05
N ASP A 16 0.10 6.66 -6.25
CA ASP A 16 -1.24 7.27 -6.37
C ASP A 16 -2.05 6.65 -7.52
N ALA A 17 -1.43 6.41 -8.67
CA ALA A 17 -2.11 5.84 -9.82
C ALA A 17 -2.45 4.36 -9.64
N ILE A 18 -1.65 3.60 -8.91
CA ILE A 18 -1.93 2.21 -8.52
C ILE A 18 -3.05 2.17 -7.49
N THR A 19 -3.00 3.05 -6.50
CA THR A 19 -3.94 3.05 -5.37
C THR A 19 -5.33 3.57 -5.75
N TYR A 20 -5.41 4.64 -6.55
CA TYR A 20 -6.66 5.38 -6.82
C TYR A 20 -7.02 5.49 -8.29
N GLY A 21 -6.16 5.04 -9.19
CA GLY A 21 -6.31 5.21 -10.63
C GLY A 21 -6.76 3.95 -11.35
N THR A 22 -6.25 3.78 -12.55
CA THR A 22 -6.50 2.63 -13.42
C THR A 22 -5.19 1.95 -13.79
N ALA A 23 -5.20 0.63 -14.01
CA ALA A 23 -4.02 -0.12 -14.45
C ALA A 23 -3.38 0.49 -15.71
N ARG A 24 -4.21 0.95 -16.68
CA ARG A 24 -3.73 1.65 -17.88
C ARG A 24 -3.01 2.96 -17.55
N GLY A 25 -3.54 3.72 -16.60
CA GLY A 25 -2.92 4.97 -16.11
C GLY A 25 -1.61 4.72 -15.41
N ALA A 26 -1.58 3.76 -14.50
CA ALA A 26 -0.38 3.34 -13.77
C ALA A 26 0.71 2.84 -14.72
N LEU A 27 0.36 1.99 -15.72
CA LEU A 27 1.30 1.49 -16.71
C LEU A 27 1.93 2.62 -17.54
N ARG A 28 1.14 3.63 -17.92
CA ARG A 28 1.67 4.81 -18.64
C ARG A 28 2.69 5.58 -17.80
N ILE A 29 2.41 5.77 -16.51
CA ILE A 29 3.32 6.47 -15.59
C ILE A 29 4.58 5.64 -15.37
N ALA A 30 4.48 4.32 -15.15
CA ALA A 30 5.62 3.43 -14.97
C ALA A 30 6.56 3.44 -16.20
N LYS A 31 6.01 3.39 -17.42
CA LYS A 31 6.80 3.49 -18.66
C LYS A 31 7.47 4.85 -18.83
N GLU A 32 6.79 5.93 -18.49
CA GLU A 32 7.39 7.28 -18.54
C GLU A 32 8.51 7.41 -17.51
N ALA A 33 8.33 6.87 -16.31
CA ALA A 33 9.35 6.85 -15.26
C ALA A 33 10.58 6.02 -15.66
N LEU A 34 10.36 4.85 -16.29
CA LEU A 34 11.42 4.01 -16.84
C LEU A 34 12.25 4.81 -17.88
N ARG A 35 11.60 5.43 -18.85
CA ARG A 35 12.27 6.25 -19.86
C ARG A 35 13.11 7.38 -19.25
N GLN A 36 12.59 8.03 -18.22
CA GLN A 36 13.35 9.08 -17.52
C GLN A 36 14.54 8.54 -16.74
N ALA A 37 14.43 7.34 -16.12
CA ALA A 37 15.53 6.67 -15.46
C ALA A 37 16.63 6.26 -16.45
N GLU A 38 16.25 5.74 -17.62
CA GLU A 38 17.16 5.40 -18.72
C GLU A 38 17.92 6.63 -19.22
N ASN A 39 17.24 7.73 -19.52
CA ASN A 39 17.85 8.99 -19.96
C ASN A 39 18.83 9.58 -18.94
N LYS A 40 18.65 9.30 -17.65
CA LYS A 40 19.53 9.76 -16.57
C LYS A 40 20.63 8.75 -16.23
N GLY A 41 20.62 7.56 -16.81
CA GLY A 41 21.59 6.50 -16.52
C GLY A 41 21.52 6.02 -15.05
N LEU A 42 20.32 5.79 -14.50
CA LEU A 42 20.11 5.39 -13.11
C LEU A 42 19.75 3.88 -13.03
N PRO A 43 20.73 2.97 -12.96
CA PRO A 43 20.48 1.53 -13.13
C PRO A 43 19.52 0.97 -12.07
N GLY A 44 19.58 1.39 -10.81
CA GLY A 44 18.64 0.96 -9.77
C GLY A 44 17.21 1.37 -10.05
N GLU A 45 16.99 2.62 -10.50
CA GLU A 45 15.67 3.12 -10.88
C GLU A 45 15.14 2.45 -12.17
N ILE A 46 16.03 2.15 -13.11
CA ILE A 46 15.69 1.42 -14.34
C ILE A 46 15.09 0.06 -13.98
N GLU A 47 15.79 -0.70 -13.13
CA GLU A 47 15.31 -2.02 -12.72
C GLU A 47 14.05 -1.92 -11.86
N TYR A 48 13.96 -0.93 -10.94
CA TYR A 48 12.75 -0.69 -10.17
C TYR A 48 11.52 -0.44 -11.08
N PHE A 49 11.63 0.47 -12.05
CA PHE A 49 10.49 0.77 -12.93
C PHE A 49 10.20 -0.34 -13.96
N LYS A 50 11.17 -1.15 -14.37
CA LYS A 50 10.91 -2.39 -15.10
C LYS A 50 10.07 -3.35 -14.25
N GLY A 51 10.44 -3.56 -12.99
CA GLY A 51 9.66 -4.34 -12.03
C GLY A 51 8.23 -3.84 -11.89
N GLN A 52 8.03 -2.52 -11.80
CA GLN A 52 6.70 -1.91 -11.76
C GLN A 52 5.88 -2.17 -13.03
N VAL A 53 6.51 -2.09 -14.19
CA VAL A 53 5.85 -2.40 -15.46
C VAL A 53 5.39 -3.86 -15.51
N GLU A 54 6.22 -4.79 -15.06
CA GLU A 54 5.87 -6.22 -15.05
C GLU A 54 4.85 -6.54 -13.96
N LEU A 55 4.92 -5.91 -12.78
CA LEU A 55 3.92 -6.01 -11.70
C LEU A 55 2.53 -5.58 -12.19
N ILE A 56 2.42 -4.43 -12.86
CA ILE A 56 1.14 -3.93 -13.40
C ILE A 56 0.58 -4.83 -14.51
N LYS A 57 1.44 -5.57 -15.20
CA LYS A 57 1.05 -6.58 -16.19
C LYS A 57 0.76 -7.96 -15.57
N GLU A 58 0.86 -8.09 -14.25
CA GLU A 58 0.69 -9.33 -13.50
C GLU A 58 1.75 -10.41 -13.81
N ASN A 59 2.90 -10.01 -14.37
CA ASN A 59 4.05 -10.87 -14.61
C ASN A 59 4.93 -10.96 -13.35
N PHE A 60 4.39 -11.50 -12.26
CA PHE A 60 4.97 -11.41 -10.91
C PHE A 60 6.38 -12.01 -10.81
N THR A 61 6.67 -13.10 -11.51
CA THR A 61 8.01 -13.72 -11.50
C THR A 61 9.06 -12.79 -12.11
N SER A 62 8.77 -12.21 -13.27
CA SER A 62 9.66 -11.24 -13.93
C SER A 62 9.80 -9.96 -13.10
N ALA A 63 8.72 -9.49 -12.47
CA ALA A 63 8.77 -8.35 -11.57
C ALA A 63 9.72 -8.59 -10.38
N ILE A 64 9.71 -9.79 -9.78
CA ILE A 64 10.62 -10.17 -8.70
C ILE A 64 12.09 -10.09 -9.15
N GLU A 65 12.42 -10.58 -10.35
CA GLU A 65 13.79 -10.54 -10.87
C GLU A 65 14.28 -9.09 -11.01
N HIS A 66 13.44 -8.19 -11.50
CA HIS A 66 13.75 -6.77 -11.61
C HIS A 66 13.86 -6.08 -10.24
N PHE A 67 12.98 -6.38 -9.27
CA PHE A 67 13.12 -5.85 -7.92
C PHE A 67 14.37 -6.39 -7.21
N ASP A 68 14.74 -7.65 -7.43
CA ASP A 68 16.01 -8.19 -6.93
C ASP A 68 17.23 -7.47 -7.53
N ALA A 69 17.18 -7.11 -8.81
CA ALA A 69 18.22 -6.30 -9.44
C ALA A 69 18.25 -4.86 -8.88
N ALA A 70 17.08 -4.23 -8.67
CA ALA A 70 16.99 -2.91 -8.04
C ALA A 70 17.60 -2.90 -6.63
N ILE A 71 17.28 -3.91 -5.80
CA ILE A 71 17.83 -4.08 -4.44
C ILE A 71 19.36 -4.26 -4.48
N LYS A 72 19.91 -4.94 -5.48
CA LYS A 72 21.39 -5.06 -5.64
C LYS A 72 22.04 -3.71 -5.90
N TYR A 73 21.39 -2.81 -6.64
CA TYR A 73 21.90 -1.43 -6.86
C TYR A 73 21.70 -0.52 -5.65
N ASN A 74 20.58 -0.69 -4.91
CA ASN A 74 20.28 0.07 -3.71
C ASN A 74 19.64 -0.83 -2.64
N SER A 75 20.46 -1.37 -1.77
CA SER A 75 20.01 -2.25 -0.67
C SER A 75 19.20 -1.53 0.42
N LYS A 76 19.07 -0.19 0.35
CA LYS A 76 18.27 0.62 1.27
C LYS A 76 16.95 1.08 0.66
N ASP A 77 16.55 0.54 -0.49
CA ASP A 77 15.30 0.87 -1.16
C ASP A 77 14.14 0.04 -0.58
N GLY A 78 13.49 0.55 0.45
CA GLY A 78 12.34 -0.10 1.09
C GLY A 78 11.17 -0.34 0.13
N ALA A 79 10.98 0.54 -0.87
CA ALA A 79 9.95 0.37 -1.89
C ALA A 79 10.21 -0.87 -2.76
N ALA A 80 11.46 -1.14 -3.14
CA ALA A 80 11.79 -2.34 -3.91
C ALA A 80 11.54 -3.63 -3.11
N TYR A 81 11.86 -3.64 -1.80
CA TYR A 81 11.51 -4.76 -0.92
C TYR A 81 9.99 -4.94 -0.79
N ASN A 82 9.25 -3.84 -0.63
CA ASN A 82 7.79 -3.84 -0.54
C ASN A 82 7.16 -4.47 -1.78
N ASP A 83 7.53 -3.99 -2.97
CA ASP A 83 6.90 -4.40 -4.22
C ASP A 83 7.27 -5.84 -4.60
N ARG A 84 8.51 -6.24 -4.27
CA ARG A 84 8.91 -7.65 -4.35
C ARG A 84 8.06 -8.55 -3.44
N ALA A 85 7.79 -8.09 -2.20
CA ALA A 85 6.94 -8.82 -1.27
C ALA A 85 5.51 -8.93 -1.79
N LEU A 86 4.94 -7.87 -2.38
CA LEU A 86 3.63 -7.90 -3.02
C LEU A 86 3.57 -8.93 -4.14
N CYS A 87 4.57 -8.98 -5.03
CA CYS A 87 4.64 -10.03 -6.05
C CYS A 87 4.64 -11.45 -5.45
N MET A 88 5.32 -11.64 -4.32
CA MET A 88 5.30 -12.94 -3.62
C MET A 88 3.93 -13.27 -3.03
N VAL A 89 3.19 -12.27 -2.55
CA VAL A 89 1.81 -12.45 -2.08
C VAL A 89 0.93 -12.94 -3.20
N GLU A 90 1.01 -12.33 -4.38
CA GLU A 90 0.25 -12.74 -5.57
C GLU A 90 0.57 -14.17 -6.04
N LEU A 91 1.81 -14.62 -5.81
CA LEU A 91 2.23 -16.01 -6.06
C LEU A 91 1.91 -16.98 -4.91
N GLY A 92 1.25 -16.52 -3.83
CA GLY A 92 0.92 -17.35 -2.67
C GLY A 92 2.09 -17.69 -1.74
N ILE A 93 3.24 -17.01 -1.90
CA ILE A 93 4.47 -17.28 -1.14
C ILE A 93 4.51 -16.42 0.14
N ILE A 94 3.52 -16.60 1.01
CA ILE A 94 3.19 -15.70 2.13
C ILE A 94 4.34 -15.53 3.13
N ASP A 95 4.96 -16.64 3.60
CA ASP A 95 6.02 -16.55 4.62
C ASP A 95 7.26 -15.78 4.14
N LYS A 96 7.60 -15.94 2.86
CA LYS A 96 8.69 -15.16 2.26
C LYS A 96 8.30 -13.70 2.09
N ALA A 97 7.07 -13.39 1.68
CA ALA A 97 6.56 -12.03 1.57
C ALA A 97 6.66 -11.29 2.91
N LEU A 98 6.22 -11.91 4.01
CA LEU A 98 6.34 -11.32 5.34
C LEU A 98 7.79 -10.96 5.70
N ARG A 99 8.75 -11.87 5.41
CA ARG A 99 10.17 -11.60 5.64
C ARG A 99 10.73 -10.45 4.78
N TYR A 100 10.24 -10.29 3.55
CA TYR A 100 10.66 -9.18 2.68
C TYR A 100 10.06 -7.84 3.12
N PHE A 101 8.82 -7.84 3.62
CA PHE A 101 8.29 -6.65 4.30
C PHE A 101 9.13 -6.27 5.52
N ASP A 102 9.58 -7.25 6.35
CA ASP A 102 10.44 -6.97 7.50
C ASP A 102 11.77 -6.35 7.08
N LYS A 103 12.42 -6.89 6.05
CA LYS A 103 13.65 -6.31 5.50
C LYS A 103 13.46 -4.89 4.99
N GLY A 104 12.36 -4.60 4.31
CA GLY A 104 12.06 -3.25 3.84
C GLY A 104 11.82 -2.27 4.99
N ILE A 105 11.15 -2.72 6.07
CA ILE A 105 10.99 -1.92 7.30
C ILE A 105 12.34 -1.65 7.98
N GLU A 106 13.24 -2.63 7.99
CA GLU A 106 14.58 -2.48 8.56
C GLU A 106 15.41 -1.42 7.81
N VAL A 107 15.36 -1.42 6.48
CA VAL A 107 16.17 -0.52 5.66
C VAL A 107 15.56 0.88 5.48
N GLU A 108 14.24 1.01 5.54
CA GLU A 108 13.52 2.27 5.39
C GLU A 108 12.32 2.34 6.36
N PRO A 109 12.58 2.58 7.67
CA PRO A 109 11.56 2.52 8.72
C PRO A 109 10.49 3.61 8.63
N ASP A 110 10.70 4.63 7.80
CA ASP A 110 9.75 5.73 7.61
C ASP A 110 8.89 5.56 6.34
N TYR A 111 9.01 4.44 5.62
CA TYR A 111 8.22 4.17 4.43
C TYR A 111 6.84 3.61 4.80
N ALA A 112 5.82 4.49 4.84
CA ALA A 112 4.48 4.15 5.33
C ALA A 112 3.80 3.00 4.56
N ASN A 113 4.02 2.91 3.24
CA ASN A 113 3.37 1.90 2.39
C ASN A 113 3.69 0.47 2.82
N ILE A 114 4.92 0.21 3.27
CA ILE A 114 5.32 -1.14 3.65
C ILE A 114 4.57 -1.64 4.90
N TYR A 115 4.33 -0.74 5.86
CA TYR A 115 3.51 -1.06 7.03
C TYR A 115 2.06 -1.30 6.64
N HIS A 116 1.51 -0.47 5.73
CA HIS A 116 0.16 -0.67 5.20
C HIS A 116 0.02 -2.04 4.54
N ASN A 117 0.91 -2.38 3.61
CA ASN A 117 0.85 -3.61 2.84
C ASN A 117 1.07 -4.86 3.69
N LYS A 118 2.01 -4.80 4.66
CA LYS A 118 2.18 -5.87 5.64
C LYS A 118 0.94 -6.03 6.53
N GLY A 119 0.35 -4.93 6.99
CA GLY A 119 -0.91 -4.95 7.73
C GLY A 119 -2.05 -5.57 6.93
N TRP A 120 -2.19 -5.20 5.66
CA TRP A 120 -3.17 -5.76 4.74
C TRP A 120 -2.99 -7.28 4.58
N LEU A 121 -1.77 -7.76 4.35
CA LEU A 121 -1.48 -9.19 4.26
C LEU A 121 -1.82 -9.92 5.56
N LEU A 122 -1.41 -9.38 6.71
CA LEU A 122 -1.71 -9.95 8.02
C LEU A 122 -3.22 -10.05 8.28
N ASN A 123 -3.98 -9.03 7.90
CA ASN A 123 -5.44 -9.04 8.02
C ASN A 123 -6.07 -10.15 7.16
N ASN A 124 -5.59 -10.32 5.92
CA ASN A 124 -6.10 -11.33 4.99
C ASN A 124 -5.81 -12.77 5.45
N ILE A 125 -4.72 -12.99 6.18
CA ILE A 125 -4.39 -14.31 6.75
C ILE A 125 -4.93 -14.51 8.18
N GLY A 126 -5.84 -13.65 8.65
CA GLY A 126 -6.51 -13.77 9.96
C GLY A 126 -5.72 -13.24 11.16
N ARG A 127 -4.52 -12.66 10.95
CA ARG A 127 -3.68 -12.08 12.03
C ARG A 127 -4.10 -10.65 12.34
N HIS A 128 -5.40 -10.45 12.61
CA HIS A 128 -6.03 -9.13 12.72
C HIS A 128 -5.39 -8.22 13.78
N SER A 129 -5.05 -8.76 14.96
CA SER A 129 -4.42 -7.97 16.04
C SER A 129 -3.06 -7.39 15.64
N GLU A 130 -2.28 -8.13 14.84
CA GLU A 130 -1.02 -7.66 14.32
C GLU A 130 -1.25 -6.64 13.20
N ALA A 131 -2.20 -6.90 12.30
CA ALA A 131 -2.58 -5.97 11.24
C ALA A 131 -2.90 -4.58 11.79
N VAL A 132 -3.68 -4.49 12.88
CA VAL A 132 -4.01 -3.22 13.56
C VAL A 132 -2.74 -2.46 13.99
N LYS A 133 -1.71 -3.16 14.52
CA LYS A 133 -0.44 -2.51 14.91
C LYS A 133 0.26 -1.90 13.71
N TYR A 134 0.33 -2.64 12.60
CA TYR A 134 0.96 -2.18 11.36
C TYR A 134 0.19 -1.03 10.71
N PHE A 135 -1.14 -1.09 10.64
CA PHE A 135 -1.95 0.03 10.15
C PHE A 135 -1.79 1.29 11.00
N LYS A 136 -1.78 1.16 12.34
CA LYS A 136 -1.51 2.31 13.24
C LYS A 136 -0.13 2.91 13.00
N LYS A 137 0.89 2.08 12.77
CA LYS A 137 2.24 2.58 12.42
C LYS A 137 2.23 3.29 11.05
N ALA A 138 1.59 2.73 10.02
CA ALA A 138 1.44 3.39 8.73
C ALA A 138 0.76 4.76 8.86
N LEU A 139 -0.32 4.85 9.64
CA LEU A 139 -1.06 6.09 9.90
C LEU A 139 -0.29 7.10 10.76
N SER A 140 0.66 6.66 11.60
CA SER A 140 1.55 7.59 12.31
C SER A 140 2.54 8.28 11.38
N LEU A 141 2.88 7.64 10.25
CA LEU A 141 3.76 8.17 9.21
C LEU A 141 2.96 8.99 8.17
N GLU A 142 1.80 8.48 7.75
CA GLU A 142 0.90 9.12 6.77
C GLU A 142 -0.55 9.23 7.30
N PRO A 143 -0.88 10.26 8.11
CA PRO A 143 -2.20 10.38 8.74
C PRO A 143 -3.36 10.64 7.77
N GLY A 144 -3.07 11.01 6.52
CA GLY A 144 -4.07 11.34 5.49
C GLY A 144 -4.49 10.16 4.60
N ARG A 145 -3.99 8.95 4.81
CA ARG A 145 -4.19 7.83 3.90
C ARG A 145 -5.52 7.11 4.18
N ALA A 146 -6.57 7.49 3.43
CA ALA A 146 -7.94 6.96 3.61
C ALA A 146 -8.01 5.43 3.49
N VAL A 147 -7.29 4.82 2.53
CA VAL A 147 -7.27 3.36 2.34
C VAL A 147 -6.71 2.61 3.56
N THR A 148 -5.78 3.20 4.30
CA THR A 148 -5.24 2.59 5.51
C THR A 148 -6.26 2.62 6.65
N TYR A 149 -7.05 3.69 6.78
CA TYR A 149 -8.17 3.72 7.72
C TYR A 149 -9.27 2.73 7.37
N ASP A 150 -9.56 2.50 6.09
CA ASP A 150 -10.53 1.51 5.62
C ASP A 150 -10.09 0.10 6.06
N ASN A 151 -8.86 -0.29 5.75
CA ASN A 151 -8.30 -1.58 6.15
C ASN A 151 -8.16 -1.73 7.69
N LEU A 152 -7.85 -0.64 8.40
CA LEU A 152 -7.85 -0.63 9.86
C LEU A 152 -9.26 -0.88 10.43
N ALA A 153 -10.27 -0.27 9.84
CA ALA A 153 -11.66 -0.47 10.25
C ALA A 153 -12.10 -1.92 10.07
N ASP A 154 -11.74 -2.53 8.94
CA ASP A 154 -12.03 -3.94 8.67
C ASP A 154 -11.30 -4.87 9.67
N ALA A 155 -10.03 -4.61 9.97
CA ALA A 155 -9.28 -5.38 10.97
C ALA A 155 -9.87 -5.28 12.38
N LEU A 156 -10.31 -4.07 12.78
CA LEU A 156 -10.98 -3.86 14.07
C LEU A 156 -12.36 -4.53 14.11
N LEU A 157 -13.08 -4.53 12.98
CA LEU A 157 -14.36 -5.23 12.86
C LEU A 157 -14.19 -6.75 13.06
N ASN A 158 -13.15 -7.34 12.47
CA ASN A 158 -12.81 -8.76 12.63
C ASN A 158 -12.44 -9.10 14.09
N LEU A 159 -11.94 -8.12 14.85
CA LEU A 159 -11.68 -8.24 16.30
C LEU A 159 -12.89 -7.92 17.17
N SER A 160 -14.05 -7.64 16.56
CA SER A 160 -15.26 -7.18 17.26
C SER A 160 -15.09 -5.85 18.02
N ASP A 161 -14.04 -5.06 17.70
CA ASP A 161 -13.90 -3.68 18.18
C ASP A 161 -14.75 -2.74 17.33
N TYR A 162 -16.07 -2.78 17.58
CA TYR A 162 -17.05 -2.01 16.81
C TYR A 162 -16.89 -0.49 16.98
N LYS A 163 -16.46 -0.04 18.19
CA LYS A 163 -16.22 1.40 18.43
C LYS A 163 -15.00 1.90 17.66
N GLY A 164 -13.89 1.17 17.70
CA GLY A 164 -12.69 1.49 16.95
C GLY A 164 -12.94 1.45 15.44
N SER A 165 -13.63 0.42 14.94
CA SER A 165 -14.01 0.30 13.54
C SER A 165 -14.86 1.49 13.07
N LEU A 166 -15.88 1.88 13.85
CA LEU A 166 -16.73 3.04 13.56
C LEU A 166 -15.93 4.33 13.45
N GLN A 167 -14.99 4.57 14.38
CA GLN A 167 -14.12 5.74 14.34
C GLN A 167 -13.25 5.76 13.09
N ALA A 168 -12.65 4.62 12.72
CA ALA A 168 -11.83 4.50 11.53
C ALA A 168 -12.64 4.76 10.25
N TYR A 169 -13.83 4.19 10.08
CA TYR A 169 -14.70 4.49 8.93
C TYR A 169 -15.14 5.97 8.88
N LYS A 170 -15.46 6.60 10.02
CA LYS A 170 -15.76 8.03 10.05
C LYS A 170 -14.55 8.86 9.56
N LYS A 171 -13.35 8.42 9.89
CA LYS A 171 -12.11 9.06 9.39
C LYS A 171 -11.95 8.89 7.88
N VAL A 172 -12.26 7.70 7.32
CA VAL A 172 -12.29 7.53 5.85
C VAL A 172 -13.19 8.57 5.19
N VAL A 173 -14.44 8.71 5.68
CA VAL A 173 -15.41 9.66 5.10
C VAL A 173 -14.91 11.11 5.18
N SER A 174 -14.22 11.49 6.26
CA SER A 174 -13.66 12.84 6.43
C SER A 174 -12.49 13.13 5.48
N LEU A 175 -11.74 12.11 5.06
CA LEU A 175 -10.60 12.23 4.15
C LEU A 175 -10.99 12.18 2.67
N LEU A 176 -12.13 11.58 2.33
CA LEU A 176 -12.60 11.51 0.96
C LEU A 176 -13.07 12.89 0.48
N LYS A 177 -12.46 13.38 -0.61
CA LYS A 177 -12.84 14.67 -1.22
C LYS A 177 -14.32 14.66 -1.65
N PRO A 178 -15.06 15.77 -1.45
CA PRO A 178 -16.43 15.90 -1.93
C PRO A 178 -16.50 15.65 -3.45
N GLY A 179 -17.46 14.82 -3.88
CA GLY A 179 -17.66 14.49 -5.30
C GLY A 179 -16.77 13.38 -5.86
N CYS A 180 -15.67 13.06 -5.20
CA CYS A 180 -14.83 11.91 -5.54
C CYS A 180 -15.40 10.62 -4.94
N CYS A 181 -15.15 9.47 -5.63
CA CYS A 181 -15.35 8.13 -5.07
C CYS A 181 -16.76 7.86 -4.49
N LYS A 182 -17.81 8.32 -5.17
CA LYS A 182 -19.21 8.22 -4.69
C LYS A 182 -19.62 6.81 -4.25
N GLN A 183 -19.17 5.78 -4.96
CA GLN A 183 -19.48 4.38 -4.64
C GLN A 183 -18.80 3.94 -3.33
N ILE A 184 -17.51 4.25 -3.17
CA ILE A 184 -16.75 3.96 -1.94
C ILE A 184 -17.40 4.67 -0.76
N ARG A 185 -17.69 5.98 -0.91
CA ARG A 185 -18.34 6.75 0.14
C ARG A 185 -19.69 6.15 0.56
N ARG A 186 -20.52 5.69 -0.40
CA ARG A 186 -21.80 5.04 -0.10
C ARG A 186 -21.61 3.74 0.67
N LYS A 187 -20.64 2.89 0.25
CA LYS A 187 -20.29 1.65 0.95
C LYS A 187 -19.88 1.93 2.40
N ILE A 188 -18.98 2.87 2.62
CA ILE A 188 -18.49 3.22 3.97
C ILE A 188 -19.62 3.79 4.85
N ILE A 189 -20.48 4.66 4.31
CA ILE A 189 -21.64 5.19 5.06
C ILE A 189 -22.61 4.05 5.46
N ALA A 190 -22.81 3.05 4.61
CA ALA A 190 -23.63 1.89 4.96
C ALA A 190 -23.01 1.08 6.11
N GLN A 191 -21.67 0.88 6.10
CA GLN A 191 -20.96 0.22 7.21
C GLN A 191 -21.09 1.02 8.51
N ILE A 192 -20.94 2.34 8.46
CA ILE A 192 -21.12 3.22 9.63
C ILE A 192 -22.51 3.04 10.24
N ARG A 193 -23.57 3.10 9.42
CA ARG A 193 -24.96 2.93 9.91
C ARG A 193 -25.18 1.56 10.57
N SER A 194 -24.69 0.50 9.92
CA SER A 194 -24.79 -0.87 10.48
C SER A 194 -24.09 -0.99 11.83
N LEU A 195 -22.90 -0.36 11.98
CA LEU A 195 -22.17 -0.36 13.25
C LEU A 195 -22.88 0.47 14.33
N GLU A 196 -23.44 1.62 13.97
CA GLU A 196 -24.22 2.46 14.90
C GLU A 196 -25.46 1.73 15.43
N GLU A 197 -26.19 1.02 14.55
CA GLU A 197 -27.32 0.19 14.96
C GLU A 197 -26.89 -0.97 15.88
N LYS A 198 -25.75 -1.61 15.56
CA LYS A 198 -25.23 -2.72 16.38
C LYS A 198 -24.81 -2.25 17.78
N LEU A 199 -24.13 -1.11 17.86
CA LEU A 199 -23.72 -0.52 19.13
C LEU A 199 -24.93 -0.08 19.96
N TRP A 200 -25.97 0.51 19.32
CA TRP A 200 -27.21 0.89 19.98
C TRP A 200 -27.93 -0.33 20.60
N LYS A 201 -28.04 -1.44 19.84
CA LYS A 201 -28.71 -2.67 20.32
C LYS A 201 -27.94 -3.38 21.43
N SER A 202 -26.62 -3.21 21.48
CA SER A 202 -25.76 -3.83 22.51
C SER A 202 -25.60 -3.00 23.76
N GLY A 203 -26.17 -1.78 23.82
CA GLY A 203 -26.02 -0.87 24.96
C GLY A 203 -24.62 -0.32 25.14
N LEU A 204 -23.77 -0.44 24.11
CA LEU A 204 -22.38 0.04 24.03
C LEU A 204 -22.36 1.39 23.29
#